data_f900e9da7a2602af553ab35c8c7de0e9
#
_entry.id   f900e9da7a2602af553ab35c8c7de0e9
#
_cell.length_a   1.000
_cell.length_b   1.000
_cell.length_c   1.000
_cell.angle_alpha   90.00
_cell.angle_beta   90.00
_cell.angle_gamma   90.00
#
_symmetry.space_group_name_H-M   'P 1'
#
loop_
_entity.id
_entity.type
_entity.pdbx_description
1 polymer ?
#
loop_
_entity_poly.entity_id
_entity_poly.type
_entity_poly.pdbx_seq_one_letter_code
_entity_poly.pdbx_strand_id
1 'polypeptide(L)'
;MGDLAPPHCALLDTSAYYALTDRGEHTHQTAQQVQQRLISQRWHLFTTNFILAETHALLLSRLGSHVALRVLLEIDRSNTTIVRITAADERAARALLEQYDDKAFSLTDALSFVVMERLAISHAFTFDRNFTQYGLPALTPA
;
A
#
# COMPACT_ATOMS: atom_id res chain seq x y z
N MET A 1 -10.09 29.99 0.60
CA MET A 1 -9.57 29.49 0.89
C MET A 1 -9.48 28.35 0.43
N GLY A 2 -9.79 27.65 0.35
CA GLY A 2 -9.79 26.36 -0.05
C GLY A 2 -9.16 25.89 -1.28
N ASP A 3 -8.49 26.65 -1.95
CA ASP A 3 -7.93 26.22 -3.20
C ASP A 3 -6.57 25.59 -3.06
N LEU A 4 -6.24 25.16 -1.85
CA LEU A 4 -5.02 24.37 -1.66
C LEU A 4 -5.20 23.05 -2.37
N ALA A 5 -4.21 22.68 -3.19
CA ALA A 5 -4.18 21.35 -3.77
C ALA A 5 -4.30 20.32 -2.67
N PRO A 6 -5.06 19.23 -2.88
CA PRO A 6 -5.09 18.18 -1.89
C PRO A 6 -3.66 17.72 -1.59
N PRO A 7 -3.34 17.39 -0.34
CA PRO A 7 -2.01 16.89 -0.03
C PRO A 7 -1.72 15.64 -0.86
N HIS A 8 -0.48 15.46 -1.24
CA HIS A 8 -0.05 14.25 -1.90
C HIS A 8 -0.16 13.08 -0.92
N CYS A 9 -1.05 12.16 -1.21
CA CYS A 9 -1.32 11.00 -0.37
C CYS A 9 -1.12 9.72 -1.16
N ALA A 10 -0.45 8.76 -0.55
CA ALA A 10 -0.22 7.45 -1.15
C ALA A 10 -0.44 6.34 -0.15
N LEU A 11 -1.03 5.24 -0.62
CA LEU A 11 -1.12 4.01 0.16
C LEU A 11 -0.01 3.08 -0.30
N LEU A 12 0.75 2.53 0.65
CA LEU A 12 1.77 1.53 0.37
C LEU A 12 1.18 0.15 0.58
N ASP A 13 1.27 -0.69 -0.44
CA ASP A 13 0.84 -2.07 -0.32
C ASP A 13 2.02 -3.02 -0.09
N THR A 14 1.73 -4.30 0.04
CA THR A 14 2.71 -5.34 0.33
C THR A 14 3.82 -5.38 -0.73
N SER A 15 3.48 -5.24 -2.01
CA SER A 15 4.47 -5.33 -3.09
C SER A 15 5.50 -4.21 -3.01
N ALA A 16 5.09 -3.03 -2.57
CA ALA A 16 6.02 -1.91 -2.36
C ALA A 16 6.97 -2.19 -1.22
N TYR A 17 6.46 -2.62 -0.07
CA TYR A 17 7.32 -2.95 1.07
C TYR A 17 8.29 -4.08 0.74
N TYR A 18 7.80 -5.10 0.04
CA TYR A 18 8.65 -6.19 -0.37
C TYR A 18 9.78 -5.73 -1.29
N ALA A 19 9.44 -4.95 -2.32
CA ALA A 19 10.43 -4.45 -3.26
C ALA A 19 11.46 -3.54 -2.59
N LEU A 20 11.05 -2.73 -1.61
CA LEU A 20 11.98 -1.89 -0.84
C LEU A 20 12.93 -2.73 0.01
N THR A 21 12.50 -3.89 0.47
CA THR A 21 13.24 -4.71 1.43
C THR A 21 14.17 -5.72 0.75
N ASP A 22 13.72 -6.36 -0.33
CA ASP A 22 14.47 -7.41 -1.01
C ASP A 22 15.33 -6.83 -2.12
N ARG A 23 16.64 -6.74 -1.87
CA ARG A 23 17.59 -6.19 -2.84
C ARG A 23 17.69 -7.02 -4.12
N GLY A 24 17.32 -8.29 -4.07
CA GLY A 24 17.33 -9.17 -5.23
C GLY A 24 16.08 -9.06 -6.09
N GLU A 25 15.07 -8.32 -5.64
CA GLU A 25 13.84 -8.14 -6.41
C GLU A 25 14.08 -7.20 -7.58
N HIS A 26 13.57 -7.56 -8.77
CA HIS A 26 13.80 -6.76 -9.98
C HIS A 26 13.22 -5.35 -9.88
N THR A 27 12.22 -5.13 -9.03
CA THR A 27 11.61 -3.81 -8.81
C THR A 27 12.29 -3.01 -7.70
N HIS A 28 13.33 -3.55 -7.08
CA HIS A 28 13.96 -2.91 -5.92
C HIS A 28 14.43 -1.49 -6.20
N GLN A 29 15.16 -1.29 -7.30
CA GLN A 29 15.70 0.03 -7.65
C GLN A 29 14.58 1.02 -7.93
N THR A 30 13.56 0.61 -8.67
CA THR A 30 12.39 1.45 -8.93
C THR A 30 11.69 1.83 -7.64
N ALA A 31 11.53 0.87 -6.72
CA ALA A 31 10.91 1.13 -5.42
C ALA A 31 11.69 2.18 -4.63
N GLN A 32 13.01 2.09 -4.62
CA GLN A 32 13.84 3.10 -3.94
C GLN A 32 13.66 4.49 -4.55
N GLN A 33 13.58 4.58 -5.87
CA GLN A 33 13.37 5.85 -6.56
C GLN A 33 12.00 6.46 -6.22
N VAL A 34 10.96 5.63 -6.18
CA VAL A 34 9.63 6.09 -5.78
C VAL A 34 9.65 6.58 -4.33
N GLN A 35 10.27 5.82 -3.44
CA GLN A 35 10.37 6.21 -2.03
C GLN A 35 11.07 7.55 -1.86
N GLN A 36 12.16 7.78 -2.57
CA GLN A 36 12.87 9.06 -2.53
C GLN A 36 11.99 10.21 -3.02
N ARG A 37 11.21 9.99 -4.07
CA ARG A 37 10.25 10.98 -4.55
C ARG A 37 9.22 11.31 -3.47
N LEU A 38 8.68 10.29 -2.81
CA LEU A 38 7.67 10.49 -1.77
C LEU A 38 8.24 11.29 -0.59
N ILE A 39 9.46 10.99 -0.18
CA ILE A 39 10.13 11.70 0.89
C ILE A 39 10.41 13.16 0.50
N SER A 40 11.01 13.37 -0.66
CA SER A 40 11.42 14.71 -1.10
C SER A 40 10.22 15.63 -1.36
N GLN A 41 9.11 15.08 -1.82
CA GLN A 41 7.88 15.83 -2.09
C GLN A 41 6.92 15.85 -0.88
N ARG A 42 7.33 15.27 0.23
CA ARG A 42 6.58 15.27 1.50
C ARG A 42 5.17 14.68 1.35
N TRP A 43 5.07 13.56 0.68
CA TRP A 43 3.81 12.83 0.57
C TRP A 43 3.38 12.30 1.95
N HIS A 44 2.08 12.33 2.20
CA HIS A 44 1.52 11.66 3.36
C HIS A 44 1.29 10.19 3.02
N LEU A 45 1.89 9.30 3.81
CA LEU A 45 1.87 7.88 3.53
C LEU A 45 0.89 7.16 4.43
N PHE A 46 0.18 6.20 3.84
CA PHE A 46 -0.81 5.37 4.51
C PHE A 46 -0.54 3.91 4.23
N THR A 47 -0.92 3.06 5.15
CA THR A 47 -1.03 1.62 4.96
C THR A 47 -2.18 1.13 5.81
N THR A 48 -2.47 -0.17 5.81
CA THR A 48 -3.52 -0.73 6.65
C THR A 48 -2.95 -1.85 7.52
N ASN A 49 -3.66 -2.19 8.58
CA ASN A 49 -3.27 -3.32 9.42
C ASN A 49 -3.32 -4.66 8.66
N PHE A 50 -4.18 -4.78 7.64
CA PHE A 50 -4.23 -5.98 6.80
C PHE A 50 -2.99 -6.05 5.89
N ILE A 51 -2.57 -4.93 5.31
CA ILE A 51 -1.34 -4.88 4.52
C ILE A 51 -0.14 -5.25 5.39
N LEU A 52 -0.07 -4.74 6.62
CA LEU A 52 1.04 -5.05 7.53
C LEU A 52 1.11 -6.54 7.84
N ALA A 53 -0.03 -7.19 8.08
CA ALA A 53 -0.05 -8.63 8.33
C ALA A 53 0.41 -9.42 7.11
N GLU A 54 -0.04 -9.05 5.93
CA GLU A 54 0.36 -9.69 4.68
C GLU A 54 1.86 -9.46 4.40
N THR A 55 2.33 -8.24 4.60
CA THR A 55 3.74 -7.89 4.41
C THR A 55 4.64 -8.69 5.34
N HIS A 56 4.29 -8.76 6.62
CA HIS A 56 5.07 -9.54 7.59
C HIS A 56 5.12 -11.01 7.19
N ALA A 57 3.98 -11.60 6.83
CA ALA A 57 3.93 -13.01 6.43
C ALA A 57 4.80 -13.29 5.21
N LEU A 58 4.77 -12.39 4.22
CA LEU A 58 5.59 -12.54 3.02
C LEU A 58 7.08 -12.43 3.32
N LEU A 59 7.46 -11.41 4.09
CA LEU A 59 8.86 -11.21 4.48
C LEU A 59 9.38 -12.36 5.34
N LEU A 60 8.55 -12.85 6.26
CA LEU A 60 8.88 -14.00 7.09
C LEU A 60 9.20 -15.22 6.23
N SER A 61 8.36 -15.49 5.25
CA SER A 61 8.51 -16.62 4.35
C SER A 61 9.77 -16.53 3.49
N ARG A 62 10.10 -15.33 3.00
CA ARG A 62 11.15 -15.16 1.99
C ARG A 62 12.47 -14.69 2.55
N LEU A 63 12.47 -13.86 3.58
CA LEU A 63 13.67 -13.22 4.09
C LEU A 63 13.94 -13.50 5.58
N GLY A 64 13.06 -14.23 6.24
CA GLY A 64 13.24 -14.66 7.61
C GLY A 64 12.68 -13.72 8.66
N SER A 65 12.67 -14.19 9.91
CA SER A 65 11.98 -13.52 11.01
C SER A 65 12.61 -12.19 11.40
N HIS A 66 13.94 -12.08 11.35
CA HIS A 66 14.62 -10.84 11.74
C HIS A 66 14.27 -9.69 10.80
N VAL A 67 14.28 -9.94 9.49
CA VAL A 67 13.93 -8.93 8.49
C VAL A 67 12.46 -8.55 8.62
N ALA A 68 11.59 -9.55 8.75
CA ALA A 68 10.15 -9.32 8.87
C ALA A 68 9.82 -8.43 10.07
N LEU A 69 10.37 -8.74 11.24
CA LEU A 69 10.14 -7.93 12.43
C LEU A 69 10.73 -6.53 12.29
N ARG A 70 11.95 -6.42 11.77
CA ARG A 70 12.60 -5.12 11.58
C ARG A 70 11.74 -4.19 10.74
N VAL A 71 11.16 -4.69 9.64
CA VAL A 71 10.32 -3.88 8.76
C VAL A 71 9.09 -3.38 9.50
N LEU A 72 8.40 -4.26 10.27
CA LEU A 72 7.25 -3.82 11.07
C LEU A 72 7.62 -2.70 12.03
N LEU A 73 8.75 -2.86 12.73
CA LEU A 73 9.19 -1.85 13.70
C LEU A 73 9.57 -0.53 13.02
N GLU A 74 10.17 -0.59 11.85
CA GLU A 74 10.49 0.60 11.07
C GLU A 74 9.21 1.34 10.64
N ILE A 75 8.20 0.61 10.20
CA ILE A 75 6.91 1.21 9.83
C ILE A 75 6.26 1.85 11.05
N ASP A 76 6.26 1.16 12.19
CA ASP A 76 5.68 1.70 13.43
C ASP A 76 6.35 2.99 13.88
N ARG A 77 7.64 3.14 13.64
CA ARG A 77 8.41 4.33 14.01
C ARG A 77 8.34 5.44 12.97
N SER A 78 7.84 5.13 11.79
CA SER A 78 7.75 6.10 10.70
C SER A 78 6.54 7.01 10.88
N ASN A 79 6.42 8.01 9.99
CA ASN A 79 5.25 8.89 9.95
C ASN A 79 4.10 8.29 9.14
N THR A 80 4.20 7.04 8.71
CA THR A 80 3.13 6.39 7.96
C THR A 80 1.90 6.19 8.84
N THR A 81 0.75 6.62 8.37
CA THR A 81 -0.51 6.43 9.07
C THR A 81 -1.00 5.01 8.83
N ILE A 82 -1.19 4.25 9.90
CA ILE A 82 -1.74 2.90 9.81
C ILE A 82 -3.26 2.99 9.99
N VAL A 83 -3.99 2.75 8.91
CA VAL A 83 -5.44 2.79 8.92
C VAL A 83 -5.96 1.45 9.43
N ARG A 84 -6.75 1.48 10.51
CA ARG A 84 -7.38 0.28 11.04
C ARG A 84 -8.63 -0.03 10.23
N ILE A 85 -8.72 -1.24 9.76
CA ILE A 85 -9.87 -1.70 8.98
C ILE A 85 -11.07 -1.86 9.93
N THR A 86 -12.18 -1.24 9.54
CA THR A 86 -13.42 -1.31 10.32
C THR A 86 -14.33 -2.42 9.78
N ALA A 87 -15.36 -2.77 10.57
CA ALA A 87 -16.37 -3.72 10.09
C ALA A 87 -17.08 -3.20 8.83
N ALA A 88 -17.29 -1.89 8.73
CA ALA A 88 -17.88 -1.30 7.53
C ALA A 88 -16.97 -1.43 6.32
N ASP A 89 -15.65 -1.25 6.50
CA ASP A 89 -14.67 -1.47 5.44
C ASP A 89 -14.73 -2.91 4.94
N GLU A 90 -14.83 -3.88 5.86
CA GLU A 90 -14.90 -5.30 5.49
C GLU A 90 -16.16 -5.61 4.70
N ARG A 91 -17.31 -5.06 5.09
CA ARG A 91 -18.56 -5.25 4.34
C ARG A 91 -18.45 -4.66 2.93
N ALA A 92 -17.90 -3.45 2.81
CA ALA A 92 -17.72 -2.80 1.52
C ALA A 92 -16.75 -3.59 0.63
N ALA A 93 -15.67 -4.13 1.21
CA ALA A 93 -14.71 -4.94 0.48
C ALA A 93 -15.33 -6.23 -0.05
N ARG A 94 -16.17 -6.90 0.76
CA ARG A 94 -16.86 -8.09 0.29
C ARG A 94 -17.82 -7.80 -0.86
N ALA A 95 -18.55 -6.70 -0.78
CA ALA A 95 -19.43 -6.27 -1.87
C ALA A 95 -18.63 -5.98 -3.14
N LEU A 96 -17.44 -5.35 -2.99
CA LEU A 96 -16.56 -5.06 -4.12
C LEU A 96 -16.08 -6.37 -4.77
N LEU A 97 -15.69 -7.36 -3.99
CA LEU A 97 -15.26 -8.65 -4.53
C LEU A 97 -16.37 -9.36 -5.30
N GLU A 98 -17.62 -9.25 -4.84
CA GLU A 98 -18.76 -9.79 -5.58
C GLU A 98 -18.99 -9.06 -6.90
N GLN A 99 -18.86 -7.74 -6.89
CA GLN A 99 -19.04 -6.91 -8.09
C GLN A 99 -17.96 -7.19 -9.15
N TYR A 100 -16.73 -7.43 -8.71
CA TYR A 100 -15.58 -7.66 -9.60
C TYR A 100 -15.19 -9.15 -9.59
N ASP A 101 -16.18 -10.03 -9.75
CA ASP A 101 -15.95 -11.48 -9.68
C ASP A 101 -15.12 -12.01 -10.85
N ASP A 102 -14.96 -11.24 -11.92
CA ASP A 102 -14.09 -11.55 -13.06
C ASP A 102 -12.63 -11.15 -12.80
N LYS A 103 -12.31 -10.55 -11.67
CA LYS A 103 -10.96 -10.12 -11.29
C LYS A 103 -10.42 -11.01 -10.18
N ALA A 104 -9.09 -11.07 -10.10
CA ALA A 104 -8.42 -11.83 -9.05
C ALA A 104 -7.99 -10.93 -7.89
N PHE A 105 -8.86 -10.05 -7.44
CA PHE A 105 -8.57 -9.19 -6.28
C PHE A 105 -8.60 -10.01 -5.00
N SER A 106 -7.58 -9.86 -4.15
CA SER A 106 -7.61 -10.43 -2.80
C SER A 106 -8.49 -9.57 -1.88
N LEU A 107 -8.82 -10.11 -0.71
CA LEU A 107 -9.51 -9.32 0.30
C LEU A 107 -8.68 -8.10 0.71
N THR A 108 -7.37 -8.27 0.86
CA THR A 108 -6.48 -7.15 1.19
C THR A 108 -6.49 -6.09 0.11
N ASP A 109 -6.50 -6.48 -1.18
CA ASP A 109 -6.65 -5.53 -2.28
C ASP A 109 -7.96 -4.75 -2.16
N ALA A 110 -9.07 -5.45 -2.00
CA ALA A 110 -10.40 -4.83 -1.92
C ALA A 110 -10.48 -3.86 -0.73
N LEU A 111 -9.92 -4.25 0.42
CA LEU A 111 -9.86 -3.37 1.59
C LEU A 111 -9.02 -2.13 1.31
N SER A 112 -7.91 -2.28 0.60
CA SER A 112 -7.08 -1.15 0.21
C SER A 112 -7.85 -0.19 -0.69
N PHE A 113 -8.59 -0.70 -1.67
CA PHE A 113 -9.42 0.15 -2.56
C PHE A 113 -10.49 0.90 -1.78
N VAL A 114 -11.17 0.22 -0.85
CA VAL A 114 -12.19 0.83 0.01
C VAL A 114 -11.60 1.96 0.85
N VAL A 115 -10.45 1.72 1.48
CA VAL A 115 -9.79 2.72 2.32
C VAL A 115 -9.33 3.91 1.48
N MET A 116 -8.76 3.67 0.30
CA MET A 116 -8.30 4.75 -0.57
C MET A 116 -9.48 5.64 -0.99
N GLU A 117 -10.61 5.05 -1.33
CA GLU A 117 -11.80 5.83 -1.69
C GLU A 117 -12.35 6.59 -0.48
N ARG A 118 -12.45 5.93 0.67
CA ARG A 118 -13.00 6.54 1.89
C ARG A 118 -12.19 7.74 2.35
N LEU A 119 -10.87 7.65 2.26
CA LEU A 119 -9.95 8.69 2.74
C LEU A 119 -9.43 9.61 1.64
N ALA A 120 -9.93 9.45 0.41
CA ALA A 120 -9.49 10.23 -0.75
C ALA A 120 -7.97 10.14 -0.96
N ILE A 121 -7.40 8.95 -0.78
CA ILE A 121 -5.99 8.69 -1.08
C ILE A 121 -5.88 8.46 -2.57
N SER A 122 -5.16 9.34 -3.26
CA SER A 122 -5.20 9.41 -4.72
C SER A 122 -4.33 8.39 -5.44
N HIS A 123 -3.25 7.95 -4.81
CA HIS A 123 -2.24 7.12 -5.47
C HIS A 123 -1.86 5.92 -4.63
N ALA A 124 -1.44 4.84 -5.28
CA ALA A 124 -0.88 3.67 -4.61
C ALA A 124 0.60 3.53 -4.95
N PHE A 125 1.42 3.27 -3.95
CA PHE A 125 2.78 2.80 -4.15
C PHE A 125 2.71 1.27 -4.20
N THR A 126 2.70 0.74 -5.41
CA THR A 126 2.43 -0.67 -5.66
C THR A 126 3.10 -1.13 -6.95
N PHE A 127 3.39 -2.41 -7.01
CA PHE A 127 3.81 -3.10 -8.23
C PHE A 127 2.77 -4.14 -8.65
N ASP A 128 1.60 -4.14 -7.98
CA ASP A 128 0.51 -5.05 -8.28
C ASP A 128 -0.45 -4.38 -9.26
N ARG A 129 -0.71 -5.04 -10.39
CA ARG A 129 -1.60 -4.52 -11.43
C ARG A 129 -3.04 -4.38 -10.96
N ASN A 130 -3.43 -5.02 -9.87
CA ASN A 130 -4.81 -4.99 -9.39
C ASN A 130 -5.27 -3.56 -9.08
N PHE A 131 -4.38 -2.70 -8.60
CA PHE A 131 -4.72 -1.30 -8.32
C PHE A 131 -5.10 -0.55 -9.58
N THR A 132 -4.30 -0.65 -10.63
CA THR A 132 -4.61 0.02 -11.90
C THR A 132 -5.81 -0.61 -12.59
N GLN A 133 -6.00 -1.92 -12.47
CA GLN A 133 -7.19 -2.59 -13.00
C GLN A 133 -8.47 -2.11 -12.33
N TYR A 134 -8.42 -1.78 -11.05
CA TYR A 134 -9.55 -1.20 -10.34
C TYR A 134 -9.78 0.26 -10.72
N GLY A 135 -8.74 0.97 -11.14
CA GLY A 135 -8.85 2.37 -11.56
C GLY A 135 -8.06 3.35 -10.69
N LEU A 136 -7.17 2.85 -9.82
CA LEU A 136 -6.35 3.71 -8.97
C LEU A 136 -4.93 3.81 -9.57
N PRO A 137 -4.41 5.04 -9.71
CA PRO A 137 -3.09 5.21 -10.32
C PRO A 137 -1.97 4.72 -9.41
N ALA A 138 -1.01 4.02 -10.00
CA ALA A 138 0.20 3.60 -9.32
C ALA A 138 1.29 4.66 -9.50
N LEU A 139 2.08 4.85 -8.45
CA LEU A 139 3.18 5.81 -8.48
C LEU A 139 4.35 5.29 -9.31
N THR A 140 4.99 6.22 -10.02
CA THR A 140 6.20 5.99 -10.79
C THR A 140 7.34 6.85 -10.22
N PRO A 141 8.59 6.61 -10.62
CA PRO A 141 9.71 7.42 -10.13
C PRO A 141 9.64 8.90 -10.49
N ALA A 142 8.93 9.25 -11.57
CA ALA A 142 8.91 10.64 -12.04
C ALA A 142 7.54 11.26 -11.94
#